data_2ca00f650c3d4ff1f86cf09017e6e6af
#
_entry.id   2ca00f650c3d4ff1f86cf09017e6e6af
#
_cell.length_a   1.000
_cell.length_b   1.000
_cell.length_c   1.000
_cell.angle_alpha   90.00
_cell.angle_beta   90.00
_cell.angle_gamma   90.00
#
_symmetry.space_group_name_H-M   'P 1'
#
loop_
_entity.id
_entity.type
_entity.pdbx_description
1 polymer ?
#
loop_
_entity_poly.entity_id
_entity_poly.type
_entity_poly.pdbx_seq_one_letter_code
_entity_poly.pdbx_strand_id
1 'polypeptide(L)'
;MKYWIDTEFIAKPYTIDLISIGIIAEGGREFYAESSEVDWSKASLWTLENVRPQLNGKGMKREEIGYAVRQFTNGDEHPVFWGYFPAYDWVAFNWLFGSMDELPFHYPQLCLDIKQWAIELGDPEVPHQQGARHPARLDARWTRDAWAFLARLDPAAGERRATGRKNPDQLSAQLG
;
A
#
# COMPACT_ATOMS: atom_id res chain seq x y z
N MET A 1 8.78 -0.75 -11.76
CA MET A 1 7.32 -0.74 -12.04
C MET A 1 6.62 -0.02 -10.91
N LYS A 2 5.49 0.66 -11.18
CA LYS A 2 4.66 1.33 -10.15
C LYS A 2 3.60 0.37 -9.62
N TYR A 3 3.34 0.47 -8.32
CA TYR A 3 2.31 -0.26 -7.61
C TYR A 3 1.50 0.71 -6.75
N TRP A 4 0.18 0.65 -6.86
CA TRP A 4 -0.74 1.42 -6.03
C TRP A 4 -1.33 0.50 -4.98
N ILE A 5 -1.15 0.88 -3.72
CA ILE A 5 -1.56 0.08 -2.58
C ILE A 5 -2.63 0.78 -1.76
N ASP A 6 -3.44 -0.02 -1.13
CA ASP A 6 -4.38 0.38 -0.09
C ASP A 6 -4.58 -0.78 0.88
N THR A 7 -4.82 -0.49 2.16
CA THR A 7 -5.07 -1.48 3.19
C THR A 7 -6.26 -1.11 4.05
N GLU A 8 -7.00 -2.11 4.47
CA GLU A 8 -7.95 -1.98 5.58
C GLU A 8 -7.30 -2.55 6.84
N PHE A 9 -7.45 -1.86 7.96
CA PHE A 9 -6.79 -2.22 9.21
C PHE A 9 -7.58 -1.79 10.45
N ILE A 10 -7.25 -2.38 11.61
CA ILE A 10 -7.68 -1.90 12.92
C ILE A 10 -6.51 -1.15 13.55
N ALA A 11 -6.64 0.17 13.72
CA ALA A 11 -5.65 0.98 14.41
C ALA A 11 -5.98 1.11 15.91
N LYS A 12 -4.98 0.85 16.74
CA LYS A 12 -4.98 1.09 18.19
C LYS A 12 -3.64 1.71 18.56
N PRO A 13 -3.53 2.34 19.76
CA PRO A 13 -2.22 2.79 20.20
C PRO A 13 -1.19 1.67 20.11
N TYR A 14 -0.08 1.97 19.45
CA TYR A 14 1.07 1.09 19.25
C TYR A 14 0.83 -0.16 18.39
N THR A 15 -0.29 -0.24 17.64
CA THR A 15 -0.55 -1.38 16.76
C THR A 15 -1.43 -1.01 15.56
N ILE A 16 -1.15 -1.64 14.43
CA ILE A 16 -1.96 -1.60 13.21
C ILE A 16 -2.20 -3.05 12.81
N ASP A 17 -3.44 -3.51 12.89
CA ASP A 17 -3.81 -4.89 12.63
C ASP A 17 -4.42 -4.99 11.23
N LEU A 18 -3.66 -5.59 10.28
CA LEU A 18 -4.07 -5.70 8.88
C LEU A 18 -5.32 -6.56 8.74
N ILE A 19 -6.35 -6.02 8.10
CA ILE A 19 -7.57 -6.74 7.68
C ILE A 19 -7.42 -7.25 6.26
N SER A 20 -7.13 -6.36 5.31
CA SER A 20 -6.96 -6.71 3.90
C SER A 20 -5.99 -5.77 3.20
N ILE A 21 -5.46 -6.21 2.07
CA ILE A 21 -4.58 -5.42 1.22
C ILE A 21 -4.97 -5.57 -0.23
N GLY A 22 -5.00 -4.44 -0.95
CA GLY A 22 -5.13 -4.35 -2.40
C GLY A 22 -3.88 -3.76 -3.02
N ILE A 23 -3.41 -4.32 -4.13
CA ILE A 23 -2.29 -3.79 -4.91
C ILE A 23 -2.64 -3.83 -6.39
N ILE A 24 -2.48 -2.72 -7.07
CA ILE A 24 -2.61 -2.63 -8.53
C ILE A 24 -1.22 -2.36 -9.11
N ALA A 25 -0.77 -3.21 -10.04
CA ALA A 25 0.48 -2.99 -10.76
C ALA A 25 0.27 -2.11 -12.01
N GLU A 26 1.30 -1.38 -12.45
CA GLU A 26 1.28 -0.51 -13.64
C GLU A 26 0.81 -1.23 -14.91
N GLY A 27 1.08 -2.54 -15.02
CA GLY A 27 0.57 -3.40 -16.11
C GLY A 27 -0.88 -3.85 -15.95
N GLY A 28 -1.62 -3.36 -14.96
CA GLY A 28 -3.04 -3.68 -14.73
C GLY A 28 -3.28 -4.99 -13.97
N ARG A 29 -2.25 -5.74 -13.58
CA ARG A 29 -2.40 -6.90 -12.69
C ARG A 29 -2.86 -6.44 -11.31
N GLU A 30 -3.70 -7.23 -10.66
CA GLU A 30 -4.25 -6.93 -9.36
C GLU A 30 -3.91 -8.02 -8.36
N PHE A 31 -3.63 -7.61 -7.14
CA PHE A 31 -3.47 -8.48 -5.98
C PHE A 31 -4.47 -8.07 -4.92
N TYR A 32 -5.06 -9.05 -4.25
CA TYR A 32 -5.92 -8.84 -3.09
C TYR A 32 -5.75 -10.01 -2.13
N ALA A 33 -5.63 -9.71 -0.85
CA ALA A 33 -5.61 -10.71 0.20
C ALA A 33 -6.27 -10.18 1.47
N GLU A 34 -6.84 -11.10 2.27
CA GLU A 34 -7.42 -10.85 3.58
C GLU A 34 -6.61 -11.58 4.64
N SER A 35 -6.44 -10.97 5.81
CA SER A 35 -5.79 -11.63 6.94
C SER A 35 -6.77 -12.54 7.69
N SER A 36 -6.37 -13.78 7.95
CA SER A 36 -7.09 -14.69 8.86
C SER A 36 -6.78 -14.43 10.33
N GLU A 37 -5.84 -13.53 10.62
CA GLU A 37 -5.30 -13.28 11.96
C GLU A 37 -5.83 -11.98 12.60
N VAL A 38 -6.95 -11.45 12.08
CA VAL A 38 -7.57 -10.21 12.58
C VAL A 38 -8.19 -10.43 13.95
N ASP A 39 -7.78 -9.63 14.93
CA ASP A 39 -8.45 -9.58 16.23
C ASP A 39 -9.67 -8.65 16.19
N TRP A 40 -10.79 -9.20 15.78
CA TRP A 40 -12.06 -8.46 15.64
C TRP A 40 -12.59 -7.90 16.97
N SER A 41 -12.12 -8.38 18.11
CA SER A 41 -12.50 -7.82 19.42
C SER A 41 -11.99 -6.39 19.61
N LYS A 42 -10.98 -6.01 18.84
CA LYS A 42 -10.37 -4.67 18.84
C LYS A 42 -10.96 -3.73 17.79
N ALA A 43 -11.84 -4.22 16.91
CA ALA A 43 -12.42 -3.41 15.87
C ALA A 43 -13.37 -2.34 16.44
N SER A 44 -13.44 -1.18 15.78
CA SER A 44 -14.48 -0.19 16.04
C SER A 44 -15.83 -0.66 15.48
N LEU A 45 -16.94 -0.12 15.98
CA LEU A 45 -18.25 -0.38 15.40
C LEU A 45 -18.26 -0.02 13.91
N TRP A 46 -17.66 1.09 13.56
CA TRP A 46 -17.55 1.52 12.17
C TRP A 46 -16.84 0.47 11.28
N THR A 47 -15.71 -0.08 11.73
CA THR A 47 -14.99 -1.13 11.02
C THR A 47 -15.82 -2.41 10.86
N LEU A 48 -16.57 -2.79 11.92
CA LEU A 48 -17.44 -3.95 11.89
C LEU A 48 -18.61 -3.78 10.91
N GLU A 49 -19.14 -2.57 10.77
CA GLU A 49 -20.30 -2.26 9.92
C GLU A 49 -19.92 -1.97 8.47
N ASN A 50 -18.73 -1.37 8.21
CA ASN A 50 -18.37 -0.85 6.89
C ASN A 50 -17.26 -1.65 6.20
N VAL A 51 -16.32 -2.26 6.93
CA VAL A 51 -15.21 -3.02 6.35
C VAL A 51 -15.50 -4.53 6.36
N ARG A 52 -15.85 -5.08 7.53
CA ARG A 52 -16.02 -6.53 7.70
C ARG A 52 -17.02 -7.17 6.73
N PRO A 53 -18.18 -6.57 6.39
CA PRO A 53 -19.15 -7.17 5.46
C PRO A 53 -18.65 -7.25 4.02
N GLN A 54 -17.58 -6.55 3.68
CA GLN A 54 -17.02 -6.48 2.33
C GLN A 54 -15.94 -7.54 2.07
N LEU A 55 -15.58 -8.30 3.09
CA LEU A 55 -14.58 -9.36 2.98
C LEU A 55 -15.17 -10.61 2.32
N ASN A 56 -14.33 -11.33 1.60
CA ASN A 56 -14.68 -12.60 0.94
C ASN A 56 -14.62 -13.79 1.89
N GLY A 57 -14.08 -13.63 3.09
CA GLY A 57 -13.94 -14.66 4.11
C GLY A 57 -12.88 -15.73 3.80
N LYS A 58 -11.97 -15.46 2.87
CA LYS A 58 -10.85 -16.36 2.50
C LYS A 58 -9.53 -15.77 3.00
N GLY A 59 -9.39 -15.72 4.33
CA GLY A 59 -8.19 -15.15 4.95
C GLY A 59 -6.97 -16.06 4.84
N MET A 60 -5.79 -15.43 4.70
CA MET A 60 -4.45 -16.03 4.73
C MET A 60 -3.71 -15.55 5.98
N LYS A 61 -2.71 -16.28 6.45
CA LYS A 61 -1.79 -15.74 7.45
C LYS A 61 -0.99 -14.56 6.88
N ARG A 62 -0.60 -13.61 7.72
CA ARG A 62 0.16 -12.42 7.26
C ARG A 62 1.47 -12.80 6.57
N GLU A 63 2.17 -13.79 7.07
CA GLU A 63 3.38 -14.33 6.43
C GLU A 63 3.11 -14.85 5.01
N GLU A 64 1.99 -15.56 4.82
CA GLU A 64 1.57 -16.06 3.51
C GLU A 64 1.21 -14.90 2.56
N ILE A 65 0.56 -13.84 3.09
CA ILE A 65 0.29 -12.61 2.32
C ILE A 65 1.61 -11.97 1.90
N GLY A 66 2.58 -11.82 2.82
CA GLY A 66 3.90 -11.27 2.52
C GLY A 66 4.63 -12.07 1.43
N TYR A 67 4.58 -13.41 1.51
CA TYR A 67 5.12 -14.27 0.46
C TYR A 67 4.41 -14.05 -0.88
N ALA A 68 3.08 -13.99 -0.90
CA ALA A 68 2.30 -13.78 -2.10
C ALA A 68 2.56 -12.40 -2.73
N VAL A 69 2.75 -11.34 -1.92
CA VAL A 69 3.16 -10.01 -2.39
C VAL A 69 4.54 -10.07 -3.06
N ARG A 70 5.51 -10.78 -2.47
CA ARG A 70 6.82 -11.00 -3.12
C ARG A 70 6.68 -11.67 -4.48
N GLN A 71 5.83 -12.68 -4.59
CA GLN A 71 5.57 -13.35 -5.88
C GLN A 71 4.89 -12.41 -6.88
N PHE A 72 3.97 -11.58 -6.43
CA PHE A 72 3.26 -10.61 -7.28
C PHE A 72 4.21 -9.56 -7.88
N THR A 73 5.23 -9.14 -7.15
CA THR A 73 6.24 -8.17 -7.59
C THR A 73 7.52 -8.81 -8.13
N ASN A 74 7.55 -10.16 -8.24
CA ASN A 74 8.74 -10.89 -8.67
C ASN A 74 9.23 -10.41 -10.06
N GLY A 75 10.56 -10.27 -10.19
CA GLY A 75 11.20 -9.77 -11.39
C GLY A 75 11.28 -8.24 -11.49
N ASP A 76 10.72 -7.49 -10.54
CA ASP A 76 10.89 -6.04 -10.47
C ASP A 76 12.00 -5.67 -9.47
N GLU A 77 13.16 -5.31 -10.00
CA GLU A 77 14.33 -4.92 -9.18
C GLU A 77 14.15 -3.55 -8.50
N HIS A 78 13.19 -2.73 -8.94
CA HIS A 78 12.98 -1.37 -8.47
C HIS A 78 11.49 -1.03 -8.37
N PRO A 79 10.71 -1.71 -7.50
CA PRO A 79 9.31 -1.42 -7.30
C PRO A 79 9.14 -0.03 -6.67
N VAL A 80 8.13 0.71 -7.13
CA VAL A 80 7.76 2.02 -6.59
C VAL A 80 6.34 1.93 -6.10
N PHE A 81 6.14 2.13 -4.81
CA PHE A 81 4.82 2.06 -4.18
C PHE A 81 4.22 3.44 -3.98
N TRP A 82 2.94 3.55 -4.30
CA TRP A 82 2.12 4.74 -4.13
C TRP A 82 0.87 4.41 -3.32
N GLY A 83 0.48 5.30 -2.43
CA GLY A 83 -0.77 5.23 -1.69
C GLY A 83 -1.41 6.59 -1.54
N TYR A 84 -2.62 6.64 -1.03
CA TYR A 84 -3.32 7.88 -0.70
C TYR A 84 -3.42 8.00 0.82
N PHE A 85 -2.71 8.96 1.43
CA PHE A 85 -2.45 9.00 2.88
C PHE A 85 -1.81 7.71 3.43
N PRO A 86 -0.76 7.15 2.83
CA PRO A 86 -0.35 5.77 3.04
C PRO A 86 0.45 5.52 4.33
N ALA A 87 0.46 6.42 5.29
CA ALA A 87 1.31 6.27 6.47
C ALA A 87 1.04 4.97 7.24
N TYR A 88 -0.24 4.66 7.47
CA TYR A 88 -0.65 3.43 8.15
C TYR A 88 -0.59 2.20 7.23
N ASP A 89 -0.97 2.37 5.96
CA ASP A 89 -0.87 1.32 4.94
C ASP A 89 0.56 0.83 4.78
N TRP A 90 1.51 1.76 4.75
CA TRP A 90 2.92 1.43 4.60
C TRP A 90 3.49 0.70 5.81
N VAL A 91 3.07 1.04 7.02
CA VAL A 91 3.43 0.29 8.22
C VAL A 91 2.83 -1.12 8.19
N ALA A 92 1.53 -1.25 7.88
CA ALA A 92 0.86 -2.55 7.77
C ALA A 92 1.52 -3.42 6.69
N PHE A 93 1.89 -2.83 5.53
CA PHE A 93 2.62 -3.49 4.46
C PHE A 93 3.98 -4.01 4.91
N ASN A 94 4.78 -3.17 5.61
CA ASN A 94 6.10 -3.57 6.11
C ASN A 94 6.00 -4.76 7.08
N TRP A 95 5.00 -4.76 7.94
CA TRP A 95 4.81 -5.83 8.93
C TRP A 95 4.41 -7.19 8.32
N LEU A 96 4.02 -7.24 7.05
CA LEU A 96 3.89 -8.51 6.30
C LEU A 96 5.22 -9.24 6.13
N PHE A 97 6.35 -8.52 6.26
CA PHE A 97 7.70 -9.04 6.12
C PHE A 97 8.44 -9.15 7.47
N GLY A 98 7.76 -8.79 8.58
CA GLY A 98 8.29 -8.73 9.93
C GLY A 98 8.52 -7.29 10.39
N SER A 99 9.51 -6.61 9.84
CA SER A 99 9.83 -5.22 10.15
C SER A 99 10.32 -4.48 8.90
N MET A 100 10.55 -3.19 9.02
CA MET A 100 11.13 -2.40 7.93
C MET A 100 12.52 -2.89 7.52
N ASP A 101 13.30 -3.45 8.45
CA ASP A 101 14.64 -3.98 8.17
C ASP A 101 14.60 -5.32 7.44
N GLU A 102 13.46 -6.04 7.52
CA GLU A 102 13.22 -7.34 6.88
C GLU A 102 12.53 -7.24 5.52
N LEU A 103 12.21 -6.01 5.08
CA LEU A 103 11.73 -5.78 3.72
C LEU A 103 12.68 -6.40 2.68
N PRO A 104 12.16 -6.95 1.58
CA PRO A 104 13.01 -7.37 0.47
C PRO A 104 14.00 -6.27 0.08
N PHE A 105 15.27 -6.62 -0.10
CA PHE A 105 16.37 -5.67 -0.31
C PHE A 105 16.10 -4.63 -1.41
N HIS A 106 15.38 -5.04 -2.47
CA HIS A 106 15.04 -4.19 -3.60
C HIS A 106 13.79 -3.33 -3.39
N TYR A 107 13.06 -3.51 -2.26
CA TYR A 107 11.91 -2.67 -1.95
C TYR A 107 12.37 -1.32 -1.39
N PRO A 108 11.66 -0.22 -1.72
CA PRO A 108 11.93 1.08 -1.13
C PRO A 108 11.54 1.09 0.36
N GLN A 109 12.17 1.98 1.13
CA GLN A 109 11.79 2.22 2.54
C GLN A 109 10.63 3.20 2.69
N LEU A 110 10.08 3.70 1.59
CA LEU A 110 9.00 4.69 1.60
C LEU A 110 7.91 4.30 0.60
N CYS A 111 6.69 4.67 0.93
CA CYS A 111 5.57 4.76 0.01
C CYS A 111 5.37 6.21 -0.38
N LEU A 112 5.20 6.49 -1.65
CA LEU A 112 4.93 7.83 -2.15
C LEU A 112 3.46 8.19 -1.90
N ASP A 113 3.22 9.42 -1.43
CA ASP A 113 1.89 9.88 -1.07
C ASP A 113 1.26 10.72 -2.18
N ILE A 114 0.16 10.23 -2.74
CA ILE A 114 -0.61 10.90 -3.79
C ILE A 114 -1.28 12.17 -3.26
N LYS A 115 -1.75 12.17 -2.01
CA LYS A 115 -2.35 13.38 -1.43
C LYS A 115 -1.31 14.47 -1.21
N GLN A 116 -0.12 14.12 -0.75
CA GLN A 116 0.98 15.09 -0.65
C GLN A 116 1.29 15.69 -2.02
N TRP A 117 1.38 14.86 -3.06
CA TRP A 117 1.60 15.34 -4.42
C TRP A 117 0.48 16.24 -4.92
N ALA A 118 -0.79 15.91 -4.66
CA ALA A 118 -1.92 16.78 -4.99
C ALA A 118 -1.81 18.16 -4.30
N ILE A 119 -1.43 18.20 -3.02
CA ILE A 119 -1.21 19.47 -2.29
C ILE A 119 -0.10 20.32 -2.93
N GLU A 120 1.01 19.69 -3.35
CA GLU A 120 2.11 20.36 -4.06
C GLU A 120 1.65 21.00 -5.40
N LEU A 121 0.62 20.44 -6.03
CA LEU A 121 0.00 20.93 -7.27
C LEU A 121 -1.16 21.93 -7.04
N GLY A 122 -1.36 22.41 -5.80
CA GLY A 122 -2.45 23.32 -5.47
C GLY A 122 -3.76 22.62 -5.13
N ASP A 123 -3.69 21.34 -4.76
CA ASP A 123 -4.80 20.49 -4.32
C ASP A 123 -5.96 20.39 -5.34
N PRO A 124 -5.68 20.03 -6.60
CA PRO A 124 -6.72 19.86 -7.60
C PRO A 124 -7.70 18.76 -7.16
N GLU A 125 -8.97 18.94 -7.50
CA GLU A 125 -10.00 17.96 -7.21
C GLU A 125 -9.72 16.65 -7.96
N VAL A 126 -9.25 15.61 -7.24
CA VAL A 126 -9.03 14.28 -7.79
C VAL A 126 -10.38 13.60 -8.10
N PRO A 127 -10.45 12.69 -9.09
CA PRO A 127 -11.68 12.01 -9.44
C PRO A 127 -12.35 11.35 -8.23
N HIS A 128 -13.65 11.54 -8.07
CA HIS A 128 -14.39 10.84 -7.01
C HIS A 128 -14.36 9.33 -7.22
N GLN A 129 -14.15 8.60 -6.13
CA GLN A 129 -14.25 7.14 -6.17
C GLN A 129 -15.70 6.73 -6.50
N GLN A 130 -15.85 5.90 -7.51
CA GLN A 130 -17.13 5.33 -7.88
C GLN A 130 -17.31 3.94 -7.23
N GLY A 131 -18.50 3.67 -6.67
CA GLY A 131 -18.84 2.38 -6.07
C GLY A 131 -18.61 2.31 -4.56
N ALA A 132 -18.52 1.08 -4.06
CA ALA A 132 -18.31 0.82 -2.64
C ALA A 132 -16.90 1.30 -2.21
N ARG A 133 -16.82 2.03 -1.11
CA ARG A 133 -15.58 2.34 -0.41
C ARG A 133 -15.25 1.19 0.54
N HIS A 134 -13.96 1.05 0.87
CA HIS A 134 -13.43 0.10 1.86
C HIS A 134 -13.22 -1.37 1.46
N PRO A 135 -13.41 -1.84 0.21
CA PRO A 135 -12.63 -2.96 -0.24
C PRO A 135 -11.25 -2.47 -0.69
N ALA A 136 -10.17 -2.82 0.02
CA ALA A 136 -8.80 -2.37 -0.26
C ALA A 136 -8.40 -2.47 -1.76
N ARG A 137 -8.92 -3.48 -2.47
CA ARG A 137 -8.71 -3.60 -3.93
C ARG A 137 -9.33 -2.46 -4.74
N LEU A 138 -10.54 -2.01 -4.37
CA LEU A 138 -11.21 -0.92 -5.08
C LEU A 138 -10.57 0.42 -4.75
N ASP A 139 -10.12 0.58 -3.51
CA ASP A 139 -9.42 1.77 -3.04
C ASP A 139 -8.03 1.88 -3.69
N ALA A 140 -7.32 0.76 -3.86
CA ALA A 140 -6.07 0.72 -4.64
C ALA A 140 -6.27 1.05 -6.13
N ARG A 141 -7.39 0.64 -6.74
CA ARG A 141 -7.74 1.06 -8.12
C ARG A 141 -7.98 2.57 -8.21
N TRP A 142 -8.75 3.10 -7.26
CA TRP A 142 -8.98 4.54 -7.20
C TRP A 142 -7.67 5.30 -6.95
N THR A 143 -6.79 4.81 -6.08
CA THR A 143 -5.45 5.35 -5.85
C THR A 143 -4.65 5.45 -7.15
N ARG A 144 -4.69 4.41 -7.99
CA ARG A 144 -4.10 4.45 -9.34
C ARG A 144 -4.74 5.51 -10.23
N ASP A 145 -6.05 5.65 -10.20
CA ASP A 145 -6.78 6.59 -11.06
C ASP A 145 -6.52 8.04 -10.62
N ALA A 146 -6.43 8.29 -9.30
CA ALA A 146 -6.00 9.57 -8.74
C ALA A 146 -4.54 9.89 -9.15
N TRP A 147 -3.63 8.91 -9.07
CA TRP A 147 -2.28 9.04 -9.57
C TRP A 147 -2.24 9.41 -11.06
N ALA A 148 -3.00 8.70 -11.90
CA ALA A 148 -3.07 8.94 -13.34
C ALA A 148 -3.63 10.33 -13.68
N PHE A 149 -4.54 10.86 -12.87
CA PHE A 149 -5.03 12.23 -12.99
C PHE A 149 -3.92 13.25 -12.71
N LEU A 150 -3.19 13.12 -11.60
CA LEU A 150 -2.11 14.03 -11.24
C LEU A 150 -0.94 13.95 -12.22
N ALA A 151 -0.61 12.75 -12.73
CA ALA A 151 0.44 12.57 -13.72
C ALA A 151 0.17 13.29 -15.06
N ARG A 152 -1.10 13.55 -15.39
CA ARG A 152 -1.45 14.41 -16.53
C ARG A 152 -1.20 15.88 -16.28
N LEU A 153 -1.31 16.32 -15.03
CA LEU A 153 -1.05 17.70 -14.62
C LEU A 153 0.46 17.97 -14.45
N ASP A 154 1.21 16.98 -13.99
CA ASP A 154 2.67 17.04 -13.80
C ASP A 154 3.35 15.75 -14.32
N PRO A 155 3.51 15.61 -15.64
CA PRO A 155 4.15 14.43 -16.24
C PRO A 155 5.58 14.20 -15.73
N ALA A 156 6.32 15.26 -15.46
CA ALA A 156 7.71 15.17 -15.02
C ALA A 156 7.86 14.60 -13.60
N ALA A 157 6.90 14.84 -12.70
CA ALA A 157 6.93 14.28 -11.33
C ALA A 157 6.63 12.78 -11.34
N GLY A 158 5.72 12.32 -12.18
CA GLY A 158 5.40 10.89 -12.34
C GLY A 158 6.63 10.04 -12.70
N GLU A 159 7.53 10.59 -13.53
CA GLU A 159 8.76 9.90 -13.93
C GLU A 159 9.90 10.06 -12.93
N ARG A 160 10.06 11.22 -12.30
CA ARG A 160 11.18 11.52 -11.39
C ARG A 160 11.18 10.68 -10.10
N ARG A 161 10.05 10.13 -9.68
CA ARG A 161 9.88 9.48 -8.36
C ARG A 161 10.11 7.97 -8.38
N ALA A 162 10.63 7.44 -9.48
CA ALA A 162 11.01 6.03 -9.59
C ALA A 162 12.31 5.65 -8.81
N THR A 163 12.97 6.59 -8.12
CA THR A 163 14.33 6.41 -7.63
C THR A 163 14.48 6.38 -6.11
N GLY A 164 13.52 5.85 -5.38
CA GLY A 164 13.69 5.59 -3.93
C GLY A 164 14.65 4.42 -3.69
N ARG A 165 15.93 4.55 -4.04
CA ARG A 165 16.97 3.54 -3.74
C ARG A 165 17.39 3.64 -2.28
N LYS A 166 17.53 2.49 -1.59
CA LYS A 166 18.36 2.41 -0.39
C LYS A 166 19.77 2.88 -0.79
N ASN A 167 20.32 3.86 -0.07
CA ASN A 167 21.69 4.28 -0.29
C ASN A 167 22.60 3.09 0.05
N PRO A 168 23.45 2.60 -0.89
CA PRO A 168 24.37 1.49 -0.62
C PRO A 168 25.28 1.72 0.60
N ASP A 169 25.59 2.98 0.91
CA ASP A 169 26.45 3.34 2.04
C ASP A 169 25.79 3.15 3.43
N GLN A 170 24.45 3.02 3.50
CA GLN A 170 23.74 2.72 4.75
C GLN A 170 23.81 1.23 5.13
N LEU A 171 24.13 0.33 4.19
CA LEU A 171 24.27 -1.10 4.44
C LEU A 171 25.60 -1.47 5.13
N SER A 172 26.66 -0.72 4.89
CA SER A 172 27.97 -0.97 5.52
C SER A 172 28.02 -0.60 7.00
N ALA A 173 27.11 0.27 7.46
CA ALA A 173 27.07 0.70 8.86
C ALA A 173 26.29 -0.25 9.79
N GLN A 174 25.53 -1.20 9.27
CA GLN A 174 24.75 -2.18 10.05
C GLN A 174 25.43 -3.54 10.21
N LEU A 175 26.55 -3.76 9.55
CA LEU A 175 27.33 -5.01 9.59
C LEU A 175 28.69 -4.86 10.32
N GLY A 176 28.90 -3.75 11.05
CA GLY A 176 30.10 -3.46 11.83
C GLY A 176 29.87 -3.60 13.34
#